data_f4686b9cad496969d9be2d3646126d2d
#
_entry.id   f4686b9cad496969d9be2d3646126d2d
#
_cell.length_a   1.000
_cell.length_b   1.000
_cell.length_c   1.000
_cell.angle_alpha   90.00
_cell.angle_beta   90.00
_cell.angle_gamma   90.00
#
_symmetry.space_group_name_H-M   'P 1'
#
loop_
_entity.id
_entity.type
_entity.pdbx_description
1 polymer ?
#
loop_
_entity_poly.entity_id
_entity_poly.type
_entity_poly.pdbx_seq_one_letter_code
_entity_poly.pdbx_strand_id
1 'polypeptide(L)' 'MYQNLLDIMKIEKITFAQLGELLGCRYQTVSDIINGSTQKGFYYEDAMKIQKVFFPKYALEFLFAKMNRI' A
#
# COMPACT_ATOMS: atom_id res chain seq x y z
N MET A 1 -1.03 4.25 9.42
CA MET A 1 -1.61 3.05 8.81
C MET A 1 -2.34 3.40 7.53
N TYR A 2 -2.12 2.64 6.51
CA TYR A 2 -2.81 2.85 5.23
C TYR A 2 -4.06 1.99 5.18
N GLN A 3 -5.11 2.41 5.87
CA GLN A 3 -6.31 1.60 6.01
C GLN A 3 -7.04 1.40 4.69
N ASN A 4 -7.14 2.46 3.89
CA ASN A 4 -7.84 2.33 2.61
C ASN A 4 -7.14 1.33 1.70
N LEU A 5 -5.82 1.39 1.64
CA LEU A 5 -5.07 0.45 0.82
C LEU A 5 -5.31 -0.98 1.30
N LEU A 6 -5.27 -1.18 2.60
CA LEU A 6 -5.49 -2.51 3.16
C LEU A 6 -6.87 -3.05 2.80
N ASP A 7 -7.89 -2.20 2.92
CA ASP A 7 -9.26 -2.60 2.59
C ASP A 7 -9.39 -2.98 1.12
N ILE A 8 -8.81 -2.18 0.24
CA ILE A 8 -8.89 -2.45 -1.19
C ILE A 8 -8.11 -3.71 -1.56
N MET A 9 -6.97 -3.94 -0.91
CA MET A 9 -6.22 -5.17 -1.13
C MET A 9 -7.08 -6.40 -0.81
N LYS A 10 -7.85 -6.33 0.26
CA LYS A 10 -8.75 -7.44 0.61
C LYS A 10 -9.83 -7.63 -0.43
N ILE A 11 -10.42 -6.54 -0.89
CA ILE A 11 -11.48 -6.60 -1.90
C ILE A 11 -10.94 -7.17 -3.21
N GLU A 12 -9.79 -6.71 -3.63
CA GLU A 12 -9.20 -7.11 -4.92
C GLU A 12 -8.35 -8.37 -4.80
N LYS A 13 -8.18 -8.89 -3.59
CA LYS A 13 -7.42 -10.11 -3.32
C LYS A 13 -5.95 -9.99 -3.72
N ILE A 14 -5.37 -8.85 -3.42
CA ILE A 14 -3.96 -8.59 -3.63
C ILE A 14 -3.23 -8.76 -2.31
N THR A 15 -2.10 -9.45 -2.32
CA THR A 15 -1.37 -9.77 -1.10
C THR A 15 -0.16 -8.87 -0.92
N PHE A 16 0.36 -8.85 0.31
CA PHE A 16 1.60 -8.14 0.59
C PHE A 16 2.77 -8.69 -0.24
N ALA A 17 2.76 -9.99 -0.48
CA ALA A 17 3.82 -10.61 -1.27
C ALA A 17 3.81 -10.08 -2.71
N GLN A 18 2.62 -9.86 -3.26
CA GLN A 18 2.51 -9.32 -4.61
C GLN A 18 3.04 -7.88 -4.67
N LEU A 19 2.73 -7.08 -3.66
CA LEU A 19 3.27 -5.71 -3.59
C LEU A 19 4.79 -5.75 -3.42
N GLY A 20 5.28 -6.63 -2.56
CA GLY A 20 6.72 -6.77 -2.36
C GLY A 20 7.45 -7.15 -3.62
N GLU A 21 6.86 -8.06 -4.38
CA GLU A 21 7.45 -8.48 -5.64
C GLU A 21 7.53 -7.32 -6.63
N LEU A 22 6.48 -6.52 -6.70
CA LEU A 22 6.47 -5.35 -7.57
C LEU A 22 7.55 -4.34 -7.17
N LEU A 23 7.71 -4.14 -5.88
CA LEU A 23 8.62 -3.11 -5.36
C LEU A 23 10.04 -3.62 -5.11
N GLY A 24 10.25 -4.91 -5.22
CA GLY A 24 11.57 -5.49 -4.99
C GLY A 24 11.94 -5.58 -3.52
N CYS A 25 10.96 -5.76 -2.64
CA CYS A 25 11.22 -5.91 -1.21
C CYS A 25 10.41 -7.07 -0.64
N ARG A 26 10.67 -7.40 0.61
CA ARG A 26 9.99 -8.51 1.25
C ARG A 26 8.57 -8.12 1.63
N TYR A 27 7.69 -9.15 1.69
CA TYR A 27 6.32 -8.89 2.10
C TYR A 27 6.26 -8.29 3.52
N GLN A 28 7.19 -8.67 4.38
CA GLN A 28 7.21 -8.15 5.74
C GLN A 28 7.44 -6.64 5.75
N THR A 29 8.31 -6.16 4.87
CA THR A 29 8.55 -4.74 4.73
C THR A 29 7.28 -4.02 4.32
N VAL A 30 6.56 -4.56 3.35
CA VAL A 30 5.30 -3.98 2.90
C VAL A 30 4.28 -3.97 4.03
N SER A 31 4.16 -5.09 4.72
CA SER A 31 3.23 -5.21 5.84
C SER A 31 3.53 -4.18 6.92
N ASP A 32 4.80 -4.00 7.26
CA ASP A 32 5.20 -3.05 8.30
C ASP A 32 4.83 -1.62 7.90
N ILE A 33 5.04 -1.26 6.64
CA ILE A 33 4.70 0.08 6.17
C ILE A 33 3.19 0.28 6.23
N ILE A 34 2.42 -0.68 5.72
CA ILE A 34 0.97 -0.55 5.64
C ILE A 34 0.35 -0.49 7.02
N ASN A 35 0.83 -1.31 7.94
CA ASN A 35 0.27 -1.38 9.29
C ASN A 35 0.77 -0.26 10.20
N GLY A 36 1.72 0.52 9.74
CA GLY A 36 2.24 1.61 10.54
C GLY A 36 3.23 1.17 11.61
N SER A 37 3.81 0.00 11.45
CA SER A 37 4.82 -0.50 12.39
C SER A 37 6.13 0.26 12.29
N THR A 38 6.34 0.96 11.20
CA THR A 38 7.49 1.84 11.03
C THR A 38 6.96 3.25 10.77
N GLN A 39 7.79 4.24 10.98
CA GLN A 39 7.42 5.62 10.70
C GLN A 39 7.50 5.93 9.22
N LYS A 40 8.15 5.08 8.48
CA LYS A 40 8.36 5.26 7.06
C LYS A 40 7.08 4.95 6.29
N GLY A 41 6.74 5.81 5.34
CA GLY A 41 5.63 5.55 4.44
C GLY A 41 6.13 5.06 3.11
N PHE A 42 5.22 4.94 2.15
CA PHE A 42 5.60 4.59 0.79
C PHE A 42 6.18 5.82 0.09
N TYR A 43 7.21 5.59 -0.72
CA TYR A 43 7.67 6.63 -1.63
C TYR A 43 6.60 6.87 -2.69
N TYR A 44 6.56 8.09 -3.18
CA TYR A 44 5.57 8.46 -4.19
C TYR A 44 5.66 7.55 -5.43
N GLU A 45 6.88 7.27 -5.87
CA GLU A 45 7.08 6.41 -7.03
C GLU A 45 6.54 5.00 -6.81
N ASP A 46 6.75 4.46 -5.60
CA ASP A 46 6.25 3.14 -5.27
C ASP A 46 4.74 3.13 -5.21
N ALA A 47 4.16 4.18 -4.62
CA ALA A 47 2.72 4.30 -4.54
C ALA A 47 2.10 4.34 -5.93
N MET A 48 2.72 5.09 -6.84
CA MET A 48 2.23 5.15 -8.21
C MET A 48 2.30 3.80 -8.91
N LYS A 49 3.38 3.04 -8.70
CA LYS A 49 3.50 1.71 -9.28
C LYS A 49 2.38 0.80 -8.81
N ILE A 50 2.15 0.81 -7.51
CA ILE A 50 1.11 -0.03 -6.92
C ILE A 50 -0.25 0.33 -7.51
N GLN A 51 -0.55 1.62 -7.57
CA GLN A 51 -1.83 2.07 -8.08
C GLN A 51 -2.00 1.68 -9.54
N LYS A 52 -0.99 1.93 -10.38
CA LYS A 52 -1.12 1.67 -11.81
C LYS A 52 -1.21 0.19 -12.13
N VAL A 53 -0.45 -0.64 -11.39
CA VAL A 53 -0.40 -2.07 -11.69
C VAL A 53 -1.59 -2.82 -11.12
N PHE A 54 -1.93 -2.55 -9.86
CA PHE A 54 -2.93 -3.36 -9.18
C PHE A 54 -4.28 -2.67 -9.01
N PHE A 55 -4.30 -1.35 -8.89
CA PHE A 55 -5.52 -0.64 -8.52
C PHE A 55 -5.81 0.56 -9.44
N PRO A 56 -5.82 0.35 -10.76
CA PRO A 56 -5.96 1.50 -11.67
C PRO A 56 -7.30 2.21 -11.57
N LYS A 57 -8.33 1.55 -11.04
CA LYS A 57 -9.63 2.22 -10.90
C LYS A 57 -9.76 3.05 -9.64
N TYR A 58 -8.76 3.04 -8.77
CA TYR A 58 -8.82 3.79 -7.51
C TYR A 58 -7.87 4.97 -7.59
N ALA A 59 -8.27 6.09 -6.99
CA ALA A 59 -7.43 7.27 -6.98
C ALA A 59 -6.23 7.06 -6.06
N LEU A 60 -5.08 7.57 -6.49
CA LEU A 60 -3.86 7.47 -5.70
C LEU A 60 -4.05 8.08 -4.31
N GLU A 61 -4.67 9.24 -4.26
CA GLU A 61 -4.90 9.93 -2.98
C GLU A 61 -5.77 9.11 -2.04
N PHE A 62 -6.75 8.41 -2.58
CA PHE A 62 -7.60 7.57 -1.77
C PHE A 62 -6.83 6.38 -1.21
N LEU A 63 -6.10 5.69 -2.07
CA LEU A 63 -5.39 4.48 -1.67
C LEU A 63 -4.35 4.75 -0.60
N PHE A 64 -3.64 5.86 -0.72
CA PHE A 64 -2.50 6.13 0.15
C PHE A 64 -2.76 7.20 1.17
N ALA A 65 -4.03 7.48 1.44
CA ALA A 65 -4.38 8.35 2.56
C ALA A 65 -4.04 7.64 3.86
N LYS A 66 -3.29 8.29 4.72
CA LYS A 66 -3.01 7.74 6.03
C LYS A 66 -4.10 8.13 6.99
N MET A 67 -4.44 7.21 7.88
CA MET A 67 -5.37 7.50 8.96
C MET A 67 -4.66 8.33 10.00
N ASN A 68 -5.03 9.57 10.10
CA ASN A 68 -4.48 10.45 11.11
C ASN A 68 -5.36 10.40 12.34
N ARG A 69 -4.73 10.24 13.47
CA ARG A 69 -5.41 10.18 14.75
C ARG A 69 -5.31 11.53 15.40
N ILE A 70 -6.44 12.05 15.73
CA ILE A 70 -6.47 13.34 16.39
C ILE A 70 -6.76 13.16 17.86
#